data_6edc0e27c50fbb82b1b35ebef82e238e
#
_entry.id   6edc0e27c50fbb82b1b35ebef82e238e
#
_cell.length_a   1.000
_cell.length_b   1.000
_cell.length_c   1.000
_cell.angle_alpha   90.00
_cell.angle_beta   90.00
_cell.angle_gamma   90.00
#
_symmetry.space_group_name_H-M   'P 1'
#
loop_
_entity.id
_entity.type
_entity.pdbx_description
1 polymer ?
#
loop_
_entity_poly.entity_id
_entity_poly.type
_entity_poly.pdbx_seq_one_letter_code
_entity_poly.pdbx_strand_id
1 'polypeptide(L)'
;MRWLGVTKKIKFNFGISSNYFLEIAKFRAARMLWANIVASYNPECLRDCENKGEHNECRCAAKMRIHAETSTFNLTLFDAHVNLLRTQTEAMSAALAGVDSMTVVPFDKTYAVPDEFSERLARNQQLLLKEESHFDKVIDPAAGSYYIENLTVAIAKQAWELFLAVEEDGGFYASVKSGKIQ
;
A
#
# COMPACT_ATOMS: atom_id res chain seq x y z
N MET A 1 9.17 11.31 24.22
CA MET A 1 8.32 10.21 23.72
C MET A 1 9.11 9.43 22.68
N ARG A 2 9.24 8.09 22.80
CA ARG A 2 10.12 7.30 21.90
C ARG A 2 9.38 6.97 20.60
N TRP A 3 9.39 7.85 19.63
CA TRP A 3 8.75 7.70 18.30
C TRP A 3 9.20 6.42 17.56
N LEU A 4 10.44 6.00 17.72
CA LEU A 4 10.98 4.80 17.11
C LEU A 4 10.19 3.52 17.47
N GLY A 5 9.68 3.43 18.70
CA GLY A 5 8.88 2.30 19.17
C GLY A 5 7.47 2.28 18.58
N VAL A 6 6.95 3.45 18.20
CA VAL A 6 5.61 3.60 17.64
C VAL A 6 5.61 3.31 16.14
N THR A 7 6.51 3.92 15.38
CA THR A 7 6.56 3.77 13.91
C THR A 7 6.74 2.31 13.46
N LYS A 8 7.53 1.53 14.21
CA LYS A 8 7.74 0.09 13.91
C LYS A 8 6.51 -0.79 14.17
N LYS A 9 5.54 -0.31 14.95
CA LYS A 9 4.31 -1.05 15.27
C LYS A 9 3.15 -0.72 14.32
N ILE A 10 3.26 0.39 13.58
CA ILE A 10 2.23 0.79 12.63
C ILE A 10 2.34 -0.08 11.37
N LYS A 11 1.21 -0.64 10.96
CA LYS A 11 1.02 -1.32 9.69
C LYS A 11 -0.09 -0.61 8.94
N PHE A 12 0.08 -0.47 7.63
CA PHE A 12 -0.89 0.19 6.77
C PHE A 12 -1.58 -0.86 5.92
N ASN A 13 -2.92 -0.86 5.97
CA ASN A 13 -3.76 -1.70 5.14
C ASN A 13 -4.34 -0.86 4.01
N PHE A 14 -4.10 -1.28 2.76
CA PHE A 14 -4.64 -0.62 1.57
C PHE A 14 -5.44 -1.59 0.72
N GLY A 15 -6.59 -1.12 0.23
CA GLY A 15 -7.28 -1.79 -0.87
C GLY A 15 -6.55 -1.57 -2.19
N ILE A 16 -6.63 -2.55 -3.08
CA ILE A 16 -6.11 -2.47 -4.44
C ILE A 16 -7.31 -2.40 -5.38
N SER A 17 -7.35 -1.38 -6.23
CA SER A 17 -8.41 -1.22 -7.24
C SER A 17 -7.95 -1.68 -8.62
N SER A 18 -8.84 -1.56 -9.60
CA SER A 18 -8.60 -1.96 -11.00
C SER A 18 -7.65 -1.04 -11.78
N ASN A 19 -7.35 0.17 -11.26
CA ASN A 19 -6.52 1.15 -11.94
C ASN A 19 -5.02 0.86 -11.77
N TYR A 20 -4.51 -0.05 -12.56
CA TYR A 20 -3.20 -0.67 -12.45
C TYR A 20 -2.03 0.30 -12.14
N PHE A 21 -1.83 1.32 -12.96
CA PHE A 21 -0.72 2.26 -12.78
C PHE A 21 -0.96 3.25 -11.63
N LEU A 22 -2.23 3.59 -11.39
CA LEU A 22 -2.60 4.43 -10.26
C LEU A 22 -2.30 3.73 -8.93
N GLU A 23 -2.56 2.43 -8.84
CA GLU A 23 -2.25 1.63 -7.66
C GLU A 23 -0.74 1.56 -7.40
N ILE A 24 0.08 1.33 -8.42
CA ILE A 24 1.54 1.36 -8.27
C ILE A 24 2.00 2.71 -7.75
N ALA A 25 1.52 3.80 -8.34
CA ALA A 25 1.86 5.16 -7.94
C ALA A 25 1.36 5.50 -6.53
N LYS A 26 0.18 5.03 -6.13
CA LYS A 26 -0.39 5.21 -4.78
C LYS A 26 0.53 4.65 -3.70
N PHE A 27 1.01 3.43 -3.84
CA PHE A 27 1.90 2.81 -2.86
C PHE A 27 3.25 3.52 -2.78
N ARG A 28 3.78 3.97 -3.92
CA ARG A 28 5.03 4.75 -3.98
C ARG A 28 4.85 6.12 -3.29
N ALA A 29 3.75 6.82 -3.59
CA ALA A 29 3.39 8.10 -2.95
C ALA A 29 3.21 7.95 -1.43
N ALA A 30 2.51 6.90 -0.99
CA ALA A 30 2.31 6.64 0.44
C ALA A 30 3.64 6.45 1.19
N ARG A 31 4.59 5.68 0.62
CA ARG A 31 5.92 5.51 1.21
C ARG A 31 6.70 6.82 1.28
N MET A 32 6.63 7.63 0.22
CA MET A 32 7.30 8.92 0.17
C MET A 32 6.76 9.89 1.24
N LEU A 33 5.44 10.01 1.36
CA LEU A 33 4.80 10.84 2.36
C LEU A 33 5.10 10.37 3.78
N TRP A 34 5.00 9.07 4.04
CA TRP A 34 5.34 8.50 5.34
C TRP A 34 6.78 8.76 5.73
N ALA A 35 7.72 8.57 4.81
CA ALA A 35 9.12 8.83 5.08
C ALA A 35 9.38 10.30 5.45
N ASN A 36 8.75 11.25 4.76
CA ASN A 36 8.85 12.67 5.07
C ASN A 36 8.24 13.03 6.43
N ILE A 37 7.07 12.48 6.75
CA ILE A 37 6.42 12.68 8.05
C ILE A 37 7.33 12.17 9.17
N VAL A 38 7.85 10.94 9.04
CA VAL A 38 8.72 10.37 10.07
C VAL A 38 10.03 11.15 10.18
N ALA A 39 10.61 11.59 9.08
CA ALA A 39 11.85 12.38 9.07
C ALA A 39 11.67 13.71 9.82
N SER A 40 10.51 14.36 9.75
CA SER A 40 10.25 15.62 10.47
C SER A 40 10.31 15.49 12.00
N TYR A 41 10.10 14.26 12.52
CA TYR A 41 10.21 13.97 13.95
C TYR A 41 11.64 13.61 14.40
N ASN A 42 12.61 13.55 13.50
CA ASN A 42 14.02 13.23 13.77
C ASN A 42 14.20 12.05 14.74
N PRO A 43 13.67 10.84 14.42
CA PRO A 43 13.76 9.71 15.34
C PRO A 43 15.21 9.25 15.49
N GLU A 44 15.74 9.29 16.72
CA GLU A 44 17.07 8.80 17.04
C GLU A 44 17.11 7.27 17.04
N CYS A 45 18.18 6.71 16.53
CA CYS A 45 18.43 5.27 16.56
C CYS A 45 19.10 4.87 17.86
N LEU A 46 18.37 4.12 18.71
CA LEU A 46 18.84 3.70 20.05
C LEU A 46 19.79 2.48 20.02
N ARG A 47 20.04 1.88 18.86
CA ARG A 47 20.89 0.69 18.69
C ARG A 47 21.85 0.93 17.52
N ASP A 48 22.91 0.15 17.47
CA ASP A 48 23.74 0.08 16.27
C ASP A 48 22.88 -0.44 15.12
N CYS A 49 22.56 0.48 14.22
CA CYS A 49 21.71 0.25 13.07
C CYS A 49 22.57 0.50 11.83
N GLU A 50 22.67 -0.48 10.95
CA GLU A 50 23.41 -0.36 9.69
C GLU A 50 22.89 0.76 8.77
N ASN A 51 21.65 1.21 9.00
CA ASN A 51 20.99 2.26 8.25
C ASN A 51 20.88 3.59 9.02
N LYS A 52 21.88 3.92 9.83
CA LYS A 52 22.00 5.27 10.43
C LYS A 52 22.26 6.31 9.34
N GLY A 53 21.52 7.42 9.37
CA GLY A 53 21.85 8.60 8.59
C GLY A 53 23.07 9.33 9.16
N GLU A 54 23.57 10.32 8.41
CA GLU A 54 24.77 11.09 8.78
C GLU A 54 24.64 11.82 10.13
N HIS A 55 23.41 12.15 10.54
CA HIS A 55 23.10 12.84 11.80
C HIS A 55 22.44 11.94 12.85
N ASN A 56 22.77 10.64 12.88
CA ASN A 56 22.19 9.62 13.79
C ASN A 56 20.65 9.39 13.62
N GLU A 57 20.04 9.89 12.59
CA GLU A 57 18.63 9.67 12.29
C GLU A 57 18.35 8.21 11.93
N CYS A 58 17.22 7.69 12.40
CA CYS A 58 16.85 6.30 12.16
C CYS A 58 16.05 6.15 10.86
N ARG A 59 16.72 5.87 9.75
CA ARG A 59 16.07 5.58 8.45
C ARG A 59 15.14 4.34 8.50
N CYS A 60 15.43 3.40 9.40
CA CYS A 60 14.56 2.24 9.62
C CYS A 60 13.15 2.61 10.13
N ALA A 61 13.02 3.75 10.82
CA ALA A 61 11.73 4.23 11.31
C ALA A 61 10.84 4.76 10.18
N ALA A 62 11.45 5.26 9.12
CA ALA A 62 10.76 5.77 7.94
C ALA A 62 10.25 4.67 7.00
N LYS A 63 10.65 3.41 7.22
CA LYS A 63 10.18 2.29 6.41
C LYS A 63 8.71 2.00 6.71
N MET A 64 7.84 2.28 5.74
CA MET A 64 6.42 1.98 5.81
C MET A 64 6.18 0.48 5.57
N ARG A 65 5.41 -0.16 6.46
CA ARG A 65 4.99 -1.55 6.28
C ARG A 65 3.58 -1.58 5.73
N ILE A 66 3.44 -2.14 4.53
CA ILE A 66 2.19 -2.14 3.77
C ILE A 66 1.67 -3.57 3.63
N HIS A 67 0.44 -3.77 4.07
CA HIS A 67 -0.39 -4.90 3.65
C HIS A 67 -1.40 -4.40 2.62
N ALA A 68 -1.61 -5.17 1.56
CA ALA A 68 -2.56 -4.84 0.51
C ALA A 68 -3.61 -5.95 0.35
N GLU A 69 -4.84 -5.58 0.05
CA GLU A 69 -5.93 -6.52 -0.19
C GLU A 69 -6.63 -6.14 -1.50
N THR A 70 -6.88 -7.12 -2.37
CA THR A 70 -7.62 -6.88 -3.61
C THR A 70 -9.06 -6.48 -3.30
N SER A 71 -9.58 -5.49 -4.04
CA SER A 71 -10.89 -4.92 -3.77
C SER A 71 -12.03 -5.80 -4.28
N THR A 72 -13.14 -5.84 -3.55
CA THR A 72 -14.38 -6.44 -4.04
C THR A 72 -15.21 -5.46 -4.87
N PHE A 73 -14.84 -4.18 -4.91
CA PHE A 73 -15.63 -3.12 -5.52
C PHE A 73 -15.87 -3.31 -7.03
N ASN A 74 -14.89 -3.87 -7.74
CA ASN A 74 -14.93 -4.12 -9.18
C ASN A 74 -15.26 -5.58 -9.54
N LEU A 75 -15.52 -6.44 -8.55
CA LEU A 75 -15.96 -7.80 -8.80
C LEU A 75 -17.42 -7.83 -9.23
N THR A 76 -17.76 -8.73 -10.16
CA THR A 76 -19.10 -8.86 -10.70
C THR A 76 -19.72 -10.21 -10.36
N LEU A 77 -21.06 -10.25 -10.35
CA LEU A 77 -21.83 -11.48 -10.21
C LEU A 77 -21.95 -12.21 -11.55
N PHE A 78 -21.99 -11.46 -12.66
CA PHE A 78 -22.07 -12.00 -14.00
C PHE A 78 -20.69 -12.41 -14.47
N ASP A 79 -20.60 -13.63 -15.01
CA ASP A 79 -19.31 -14.23 -15.43
C ASP A 79 -18.26 -14.16 -14.32
N ALA A 80 -18.62 -14.73 -13.17
CA ALA A 80 -17.86 -14.60 -11.94
C ALA A 80 -16.40 -15.11 -12.03
N HIS A 81 -16.12 -16.08 -12.92
CA HIS A 81 -14.76 -16.58 -13.11
C HIS A 81 -13.81 -15.52 -13.69
N VAL A 82 -14.32 -14.51 -14.39
CA VAL A 82 -13.51 -13.37 -14.85
C VAL A 82 -12.98 -12.55 -13.69
N ASN A 83 -13.56 -12.65 -12.49
CA ASN A 83 -13.02 -12.04 -11.29
C ASN A 83 -11.59 -12.56 -10.96
N LEU A 84 -11.25 -13.78 -11.34
CA LEU A 84 -9.87 -14.29 -11.22
C LEU A 84 -8.86 -13.43 -12.00
N LEU A 85 -9.23 -12.99 -13.20
CA LEU A 85 -8.39 -12.11 -14.01
C LEU A 85 -8.26 -10.71 -13.39
N ARG A 86 -9.36 -10.20 -12.81
CA ARG A 86 -9.36 -8.91 -12.14
C ARG A 86 -8.45 -8.93 -10.91
N THR A 87 -8.66 -9.88 -10.01
CA THR A 87 -7.83 -10.01 -8.80
C THR A 87 -6.37 -10.33 -9.12
N GLN A 88 -6.09 -11.03 -10.23
CA GLN A 88 -4.72 -11.26 -10.68
C GLN A 88 -4.02 -9.96 -11.09
N THR A 89 -4.67 -9.09 -11.87
CA THR A 89 -4.10 -7.81 -12.28
C THR A 89 -3.93 -6.84 -11.11
N GLU A 90 -4.86 -6.85 -10.14
CA GLU A 90 -4.75 -6.11 -8.90
C GLU A 90 -3.55 -6.59 -8.07
N ALA A 91 -3.45 -7.90 -7.83
CA ALA A 91 -2.32 -8.49 -7.10
C ALA A 91 -0.97 -8.20 -7.80
N MET A 92 -0.95 -8.21 -9.13
CA MET A 92 0.22 -7.87 -9.92
C MET A 92 0.66 -6.41 -9.68
N SER A 93 -0.28 -5.46 -9.67
CA SER A 93 0.04 -4.05 -9.40
C SER A 93 0.64 -3.84 -8.01
N ALA A 94 0.11 -4.54 -6.99
CA ALA A 94 0.63 -4.49 -5.63
C ALA A 94 2.03 -5.14 -5.51
N ALA A 95 2.26 -6.27 -6.20
CA ALA A 95 3.57 -6.92 -6.23
C ALA A 95 4.63 -6.01 -6.85
N LEU A 96 4.34 -5.37 -7.98
CA LEU A 96 5.23 -4.41 -8.64
C LEU A 96 5.48 -3.15 -7.80
N ALA A 97 4.47 -2.71 -7.05
CA ALA A 97 4.63 -1.62 -6.10
C ALA A 97 5.41 -2.02 -4.83
N GLY A 98 5.76 -3.30 -4.68
CA GLY A 98 6.61 -3.81 -3.62
C GLY A 98 5.93 -3.77 -2.24
N VAL A 99 4.65 -4.15 -2.12
CA VAL A 99 4.00 -4.30 -0.81
C VAL A 99 4.66 -5.42 0.01
N ASP A 100 4.64 -5.29 1.34
CA ASP A 100 5.30 -6.28 2.22
C ASP A 100 4.49 -7.58 2.34
N SER A 101 3.17 -7.49 2.19
CA SER A 101 2.27 -8.65 2.16
C SER A 101 0.97 -8.30 1.44
N MET A 102 0.29 -9.31 0.93
CA MET A 102 -1.01 -9.11 0.29
C MET A 102 -1.99 -10.25 0.58
N THR A 103 -3.27 -9.93 0.48
CA THR A 103 -4.37 -10.88 0.44
C THR A 103 -5.09 -10.73 -0.90
N VAL A 104 -5.26 -11.84 -1.60
CA VAL A 104 -6.09 -11.91 -2.81
C VAL A 104 -7.45 -12.44 -2.41
N VAL A 105 -8.49 -11.68 -2.69
CA VAL A 105 -9.87 -12.07 -2.39
C VAL A 105 -10.32 -13.15 -3.38
N PRO A 106 -10.95 -14.23 -2.92
CA PRO A 106 -11.52 -15.25 -3.79
C PRO A 106 -12.56 -14.70 -4.77
N PHE A 107 -12.61 -15.24 -5.97
CA PHE A 107 -13.43 -14.74 -7.07
C PHE A 107 -14.95 -14.76 -6.80
N ASP A 108 -15.38 -15.63 -5.90
CA ASP A 108 -16.77 -15.86 -5.51
C ASP A 108 -17.23 -15.05 -4.29
N LYS A 109 -16.32 -14.27 -3.67
CA LYS A 109 -16.56 -13.53 -2.44
C LYS A 109 -17.79 -12.61 -2.47
N THR A 110 -18.18 -12.15 -3.66
CA THR A 110 -19.32 -11.21 -3.82
C THR A 110 -20.68 -11.89 -3.79
N TYR A 111 -20.77 -13.21 -3.98
CA TYR A 111 -22.04 -13.92 -4.09
C TYR A 111 -22.12 -15.24 -3.30
N ALA A 112 -20.99 -15.71 -2.79
CA ALA A 112 -20.92 -16.94 -2.01
C ALA A 112 -19.98 -16.77 -0.82
N VAL A 113 -20.07 -17.71 0.11
CA VAL A 113 -19.00 -17.91 1.09
C VAL A 113 -17.90 -18.69 0.38
N PRO A 114 -16.66 -18.16 0.32
CA PRO A 114 -15.57 -18.85 -0.35
C PRO A 114 -15.37 -20.27 0.17
N ASP A 115 -15.12 -21.19 -0.75
CA ASP A 115 -14.80 -22.58 -0.44
C ASP A 115 -13.30 -22.87 -0.58
N GLU A 116 -12.89 -24.10 -0.27
CA GLU A 116 -11.48 -24.52 -0.39
C GLU A 116 -10.94 -24.33 -1.82
N PHE A 117 -11.78 -24.52 -2.84
CA PHE A 117 -11.38 -24.36 -4.23
C PHE A 117 -11.09 -22.88 -4.57
N SER A 118 -12.00 -21.98 -4.25
CA SER A 118 -11.86 -20.55 -4.53
C SER A 118 -10.70 -19.92 -3.73
N GLU A 119 -10.55 -20.31 -2.46
CA GLU A 119 -9.42 -19.87 -1.64
C GLU A 119 -8.06 -20.38 -2.16
N ARG A 120 -8.01 -21.62 -2.64
CA ARG A 120 -6.81 -22.19 -3.25
C ARG A 120 -6.42 -21.45 -4.51
N LEU A 121 -7.38 -21.08 -5.36
CA LEU A 121 -7.11 -20.28 -6.56
C LEU A 121 -6.56 -18.89 -6.20
N ALA A 122 -7.17 -18.20 -5.24
CA ALA A 122 -6.70 -16.91 -4.78
C ALA A 122 -5.25 -16.96 -4.24
N ARG A 123 -4.89 -18.01 -3.51
CA ARG A 123 -3.52 -18.25 -3.05
C ARG A 123 -2.57 -18.56 -4.22
N ASN A 124 -2.99 -19.38 -5.17
CA ASN A 124 -2.18 -19.76 -6.31
C ASN A 124 -1.86 -18.57 -7.22
N GLN A 125 -2.73 -17.57 -7.33
CA GLN A 125 -2.44 -16.32 -8.04
C GLN A 125 -1.16 -15.66 -7.52
N GLN A 126 -0.96 -15.61 -6.21
CA GLN A 126 0.25 -15.06 -5.61
C GLN A 126 1.50 -15.93 -5.89
N LEU A 127 1.32 -17.25 -5.89
CA LEU A 127 2.41 -18.18 -6.24
C LEU A 127 2.84 -18.02 -7.70
N LEU A 128 1.90 -17.84 -8.64
CA LEU A 128 2.20 -17.54 -10.04
C LEU A 128 3.04 -16.26 -10.20
N LEU A 129 2.66 -15.19 -9.48
CA LEU A 129 3.42 -13.93 -9.52
C LEU A 129 4.83 -14.10 -8.98
N LYS A 130 5.03 -14.95 -7.99
CA LYS A 130 6.33 -15.20 -7.38
C LYS A 130 7.17 -16.19 -8.19
N GLU A 131 6.64 -17.38 -8.47
CA GLU A 131 7.44 -18.51 -8.98
C GLU A 131 7.56 -18.51 -10.51
N GLU A 132 6.57 -17.97 -11.22
CA GLU A 132 6.56 -17.95 -12.70
C GLU A 132 6.87 -16.54 -13.25
N SER A 133 6.29 -15.50 -12.67
CA SER A 133 6.54 -14.11 -13.11
C SER A 133 7.77 -13.49 -12.44
N HIS A 134 8.33 -14.10 -11.40
CA HIS A 134 9.54 -13.71 -10.69
C HIS A 134 9.53 -12.24 -10.20
N PHE A 135 8.37 -11.71 -9.79
CA PHE A 135 8.25 -10.33 -9.31
C PHE A 135 8.95 -10.09 -7.98
N ASP A 136 9.30 -11.15 -7.25
CA ASP A 136 10.11 -11.09 -6.04
C ASP A 136 11.61 -10.82 -6.31
N LYS A 137 12.05 -10.89 -7.57
CA LYS A 137 13.46 -10.70 -7.95
C LYS A 137 13.80 -9.26 -8.33
N VAL A 138 12.79 -8.40 -8.48
CA VAL A 138 12.97 -7.02 -8.94
C VAL A 138 12.44 -6.05 -7.90
N ILE A 139 13.24 -5.04 -7.55
CA ILE A 139 12.84 -3.97 -6.64
C ILE A 139 12.44 -2.75 -7.43
N ASP A 140 11.23 -2.23 -7.20
CA ASP A 140 10.66 -1.04 -7.82
C ASP A 140 10.85 -0.97 -9.35
N PRO A 141 10.34 -1.97 -10.11
CA PRO A 141 10.52 -2.01 -11.56
C PRO A 141 9.84 -0.86 -12.29
N ALA A 142 8.98 -0.11 -11.62
CA ALA A 142 8.32 1.08 -12.16
C ALA A 142 9.18 2.36 -12.05
N ALA A 143 10.31 2.30 -11.32
CA ALA A 143 11.22 3.43 -11.16
C ALA A 143 11.76 3.92 -12.50
N GLY A 144 11.80 5.24 -12.70
CA GLY A 144 12.27 5.89 -13.92
C GLY A 144 11.25 5.93 -15.06
N SER A 145 10.07 5.32 -14.91
CA SER A 145 8.96 5.51 -15.85
C SER A 145 8.39 6.92 -15.68
N TYR A 146 8.51 7.78 -16.69
CA TYR A 146 8.01 9.16 -16.63
C TYR A 146 6.55 9.24 -16.21
N TYR A 147 5.72 8.34 -16.69
CA TYR A 147 4.31 8.30 -16.36
C TYR A 147 4.09 7.98 -14.87
N ILE A 148 4.73 6.93 -14.36
CA ILE A 148 4.59 6.51 -12.97
C ILE A 148 5.19 7.55 -12.01
N GLU A 149 6.34 8.12 -12.34
CA GLU A 149 6.96 9.16 -11.51
C GLU A 149 6.08 10.40 -11.39
N ASN A 150 5.57 10.91 -12.53
CA ASN A 150 4.65 12.06 -12.54
C ASN A 150 3.36 11.77 -11.75
N LEU A 151 2.79 10.58 -11.94
CA LEU A 151 1.58 10.16 -11.24
C LEU A 151 1.83 10.03 -9.73
N THR A 152 2.97 9.49 -9.33
CA THR A 152 3.39 9.37 -7.92
C THR A 152 3.47 10.75 -7.25
N VAL A 153 4.12 11.70 -7.91
CA VAL A 153 4.26 13.08 -7.39
C VAL A 153 2.91 13.78 -7.32
N ALA A 154 2.06 13.64 -8.36
CA ALA A 154 0.73 14.23 -8.38
C ALA A 154 -0.16 13.71 -7.24
N ILE A 155 -0.19 12.39 -7.03
CA ILE A 155 -0.94 11.75 -5.94
C ILE A 155 -0.40 12.22 -4.57
N ALA A 156 0.91 12.23 -4.40
CA ALA A 156 1.53 12.65 -3.15
C ALA A 156 1.18 14.11 -2.82
N LYS A 157 1.22 15.01 -3.81
CA LYS A 157 0.89 16.42 -3.63
C LYS A 157 -0.58 16.60 -3.22
N GLN A 158 -1.51 15.99 -3.92
CA GLN A 158 -2.94 16.07 -3.59
C GLN A 158 -3.26 15.46 -2.23
N ALA A 159 -2.67 14.30 -1.91
CA ALA A 159 -2.85 13.68 -0.60
C ALA A 159 -2.29 14.55 0.53
N TRP A 160 -1.17 15.23 0.31
CA TRP A 160 -0.60 16.16 1.27
C TRP A 160 -1.48 17.39 1.49
N GLU A 161 -2.03 17.98 0.42
CA GLU A 161 -2.97 19.09 0.50
C GLU A 161 -4.23 18.70 1.31
N LEU A 162 -4.78 17.50 1.07
CA LEU A 162 -5.91 16.98 1.86
C LEU A 162 -5.54 16.78 3.33
N PHE A 163 -4.35 16.26 3.60
CA PHE A 163 -3.86 16.10 4.98
C PHE A 163 -3.77 17.45 5.70
N LEU A 164 -3.20 18.45 5.07
CA LEU A 164 -3.10 19.80 5.67
C LEU A 164 -4.49 20.41 5.93
N ALA A 165 -5.43 20.23 5.01
CA ALA A 165 -6.80 20.71 5.21
C ALA A 165 -7.49 20.05 6.43
N VAL A 166 -7.23 18.76 6.66
CA VAL A 166 -7.74 18.04 7.86
C VAL A 166 -7.08 18.57 9.14
N GLU A 167 -5.78 18.89 9.09
CA GLU A 167 -5.08 19.46 10.25
C GLU A 167 -5.57 20.87 10.58
N GLU A 168 -5.83 21.71 9.58
CA GLU A 168 -6.41 23.06 9.75
C GLU A 168 -7.81 22.99 10.39
N ASP A 169 -8.60 21.98 10.09
CA ASP A 169 -9.92 21.71 10.68
C ASP A 169 -9.88 21.21 12.14
N GLY A 170 -8.71 21.12 12.77
CA GLY A 170 -8.50 20.66 14.13
C GLY A 170 -8.06 19.20 14.25
N GLY A 171 -7.61 18.61 13.14
CA GLY A 171 -7.07 17.27 13.06
C GLY A 171 -8.13 16.19 12.78
N PHE A 172 -7.65 14.98 12.52
CA PHE A 172 -8.50 13.87 12.11
C PHE A 172 -9.67 13.59 13.06
N TYR A 173 -9.42 13.55 14.37
CA TYR A 173 -10.46 13.22 15.36
C TYR A 173 -11.59 14.26 15.37
N ALA A 174 -11.25 15.55 15.31
CA ALA A 174 -12.24 16.62 15.29
C ALA A 174 -13.06 16.60 14.00
N SER A 175 -12.41 16.32 12.87
CA SER A 175 -13.06 16.26 11.55
C SER A 175 -14.01 15.05 11.44
N VAL A 176 -13.67 13.90 12.01
CA VAL A 176 -14.59 12.76 12.11
C VAL A 176 -15.77 13.08 13.01
N LYS A 177 -15.52 13.68 14.19
CA LYS A 177 -16.59 14.03 15.15
C LYS A 177 -17.57 15.08 14.59
N SER A 178 -17.09 15.99 13.76
CA SER A 178 -17.93 17.02 13.08
C SER A 178 -18.66 16.50 11.83
N GLY A 179 -18.37 15.24 11.39
CA GLY A 179 -18.96 14.64 10.19
C GLY A 179 -18.37 15.15 8.87
N LYS A 180 -17.24 15.86 8.91
CA LYS A 180 -16.51 16.30 7.69
C LYS A 180 -15.81 15.13 7.00
N ILE A 181 -15.37 14.15 7.77
CA ILE A 181 -14.81 12.88 7.29
C ILE A 181 -15.78 11.78 7.69
N GLN A 182 -16.29 11.05 6.70
CA GLN A 182 -17.18 9.89 6.87
C GLN A 182 -16.41 8.60 6.62
#